data_d446b9a568bf2dc184ed27811602aee8
#
_entry.id   d446b9a568bf2dc184ed27811602aee8
#
_cell.length_a   1.000
_cell.length_b   1.000
_cell.length_c   1.000
_cell.angle_alpha   90.00
_cell.angle_beta   90.00
_cell.angle_gamma   90.00
#
_symmetry.space_group_name_H-M   'P 1'
#
loop_
_entity.id
_entity.type
_entity.pdbx_description
1 polymer ?
#
loop_
_entity_poly.entity_id
_entity_poly.type
_entity_poly.pdbx_seq_one_letter_code
_entity_poly.pdbx_strand_id
1 'polypeptide(L)'
;MTDIRRSTRHPSRLMTAVLTTAAALLATALAQPGTAVPRAADGGAPAGAKTLSKGWHTPWGISFLPNGRTALVTERLSYQVYRLDRNGTRKWVGEVPYTVPEPYDEGAGGLLGVAPSPTWDGKKDKQVFFVHTTKSETRVVRMDYDGASLRNYKPILTGIRRGGDHNGGRIAFGPDKYLYVTTGEALQPKLAQDKSSLNGKILRITKSGKAAPGNLFGNRVYSYGHRNPQGLAWDAKGRLWSVEIGQEAKDELNLIKRGANYGWPSCEGVCSVKGMTGPKATFSPEKGVPAQLAVVRNVLYVSSLRGQRLWRVPIDGGSERLGTKTAFYPGTYGRLRAVAKVPGANELWVGTSDLGYGNDKILRVPIR
;
A
#
# COMPACT_ATOMS: atom_id res chain seq x y z
N MET A 1 11.11 52.92 -54.97
CA MET A 1 11.91 52.97 -56.23
C MET A 1 11.92 51.57 -56.76
N THR A 2 11.07 51.41 -57.73
CA THR A 2 11.26 50.83 -59.13
C THR A 2 11.52 49.32 -59.05
N ASP A 3 10.52 48.50 -59.34
CA ASP A 3 9.77 48.30 -60.55
C ASP A 3 10.50 47.41 -61.62
N ILE A 4 9.73 46.50 -62.18
CA ILE A 4 9.61 45.99 -63.51
C ILE A 4 9.87 44.46 -63.64
N ARG A 5 8.81 43.68 -63.81
CA ARG A 5 8.02 43.21 -64.96
C ARG A 5 8.76 42.36 -66.01
N ARG A 6 8.12 41.31 -66.35
CA ARG A 6 7.67 40.69 -67.62
C ARG A 6 8.15 39.25 -67.79
N SER A 7 7.20 38.33 -67.95
CA SER A 7 6.43 37.93 -69.15
C SER A 7 7.28 37.05 -70.10
N THR A 8 6.92 35.86 -70.50
CA THR A 8 5.88 35.40 -71.40
C THR A 8 6.04 33.92 -71.83
N ARG A 9 4.94 33.27 -72.05
CA ARG A 9 4.50 32.40 -73.16
C ARG A 9 4.65 30.89 -73.06
N HIS A 10 3.45 30.28 -73.10
CA HIS A 10 3.16 28.94 -73.64
C HIS A 10 3.62 28.69 -75.07
N PRO A 11 3.78 27.40 -75.40
CA PRO A 11 2.74 26.84 -76.24
C PRO A 11 2.30 25.44 -75.92
N SER A 12 1.05 25.22 -76.24
CA SER A 12 0.29 23.99 -76.32
C SER A 12 0.84 22.96 -77.27
N ARG A 13 0.77 21.69 -76.99
CA ARG A 13 0.58 20.60 -77.99
C ARG A 13 -0.21 19.42 -77.34
N LEU A 14 -1.35 19.23 -77.95
CA LEU A 14 -2.13 18.04 -78.36
C LEU A 14 -1.93 16.67 -77.61
N MET A 15 -3.09 16.25 -77.28
CA MET A 15 -3.66 14.91 -77.05
C MET A 15 -3.01 13.75 -77.78
N THR A 16 -2.81 12.66 -77.04
CA THR A 16 -3.12 11.32 -77.54
C THR A 16 -3.71 10.50 -76.42
N ALA A 17 -4.97 10.07 -76.57
CA ALA A 17 -5.70 9.21 -75.64
C ALA A 17 -5.23 7.77 -75.89
N VAL A 18 -4.80 7.11 -74.80
CA VAL A 18 -4.65 5.65 -74.75
C VAL A 18 -5.61 5.12 -73.70
N LEU A 19 -6.65 4.45 -74.17
CA LEU A 19 -7.52 3.63 -73.34
C LEU A 19 -6.71 2.41 -72.90
N THR A 20 -6.52 2.32 -71.58
CA THR A 20 -6.14 1.07 -70.92
C THR A 20 -7.24 0.68 -69.95
N THR A 21 -7.87 -0.43 -70.27
CA THR A 21 -8.87 -1.12 -69.42
C THR A 21 -8.20 -1.56 -68.11
N ALA A 22 -8.57 -0.95 -66.98
CA ALA A 22 -8.18 -1.40 -65.68
C ALA A 22 -9.15 -2.50 -65.19
N ALA A 23 -8.65 -3.74 -65.15
CA ALA A 23 -9.33 -4.82 -64.48
C ALA A 23 -9.31 -4.57 -62.96
N ALA A 24 -10.47 -4.38 -62.37
CA ALA A 24 -10.63 -4.27 -60.90
C ALA A 24 -10.50 -5.65 -60.24
N LEU A 25 -9.33 -5.93 -59.67
CA LEU A 25 -9.15 -7.05 -58.72
C LEU A 25 -9.78 -6.64 -57.38
N LEU A 26 -10.95 -7.18 -57.10
CA LEU A 26 -11.51 -7.18 -55.74
C LEU A 26 -10.61 -8.07 -54.84
N ALA A 27 -9.74 -7.47 -54.08
CA ALA A 27 -9.08 -8.14 -52.95
C ALA A 27 -10.07 -8.22 -51.78
N THR A 28 -10.71 -9.35 -51.61
CA THR A 28 -11.42 -9.70 -50.36
C THR A 28 -10.38 -9.85 -49.26
N ALA A 29 -10.20 -8.82 -48.47
CA ALA A 29 -9.45 -8.92 -47.24
C ALA A 29 -10.20 -9.86 -46.29
N LEU A 30 -9.76 -11.12 -46.20
CA LEU A 30 -10.12 -12.02 -45.13
C LEU A 30 -9.62 -11.39 -43.80
N ALA A 31 -10.53 -10.82 -43.03
CA ALA A 31 -10.27 -10.41 -41.66
C ALA A 31 -9.82 -11.65 -40.88
N GLN A 32 -8.53 -11.72 -40.56
CA GLN A 32 -8.05 -12.73 -39.62
C GLN A 32 -8.78 -12.50 -38.29
N PRO A 33 -9.32 -13.56 -37.66
CA PRO A 33 -9.85 -13.44 -36.33
C PRO A 33 -8.71 -12.96 -35.42
N GLY A 34 -8.82 -11.73 -34.93
CA GLY A 34 -7.90 -11.20 -33.94
C GLY A 34 -7.79 -12.21 -32.80
N THR A 35 -6.60 -12.73 -32.57
CA THR A 35 -6.32 -13.52 -31.37
C THR A 35 -6.65 -12.62 -30.19
N ALA A 36 -7.79 -12.88 -29.55
CA ALA A 36 -8.16 -12.21 -28.31
C ALA A 36 -7.01 -12.45 -27.34
N VAL A 37 -6.22 -11.41 -27.07
CA VAL A 37 -5.24 -11.45 -25.99
C VAL A 37 -6.02 -11.89 -24.75
N PRO A 38 -5.62 -12.97 -24.07
CA PRO A 38 -6.34 -13.42 -22.89
C PRO A 38 -6.43 -12.26 -21.92
N ARG A 39 -7.61 -11.69 -21.75
CA ARG A 39 -7.89 -10.67 -20.73
C ARG A 39 -7.48 -11.32 -19.41
N ALA A 40 -6.44 -10.80 -18.77
CA ALA A 40 -6.01 -11.28 -17.47
C ALA A 40 -7.25 -11.45 -16.61
N ALA A 41 -7.46 -12.66 -16.09
CA ALA A 41 -8.68 -13.02 -15.38
C ALA A 41 -9.02 -11.90 -14.41
N ASP A 42 -10.17 -11.28 -14.56
CA ASP A 42 -10.60 -10.15 -13.76
C ASP A 42 -10.53 -10.58 -12.30
N GLY A 43 -9.53 -10.04 -11.55
CA GLY A 43 -9.17 -10.49 -10.21
C GLY A 43 -10.27 -10.33 -9.16
N GLY A 44 -11.49 -10.13 -9.62
CA GLY A 44 -12.70 -9.99 -8.83
C GLY A 44 -12.98 -8.54 -8.42
N ALA A 45 -14.22 -8.29 -8.07
CA ALA A 45 -14.70 -7.02 -7.55
C ALA A 45 -15.20 -7.20 -6.11
N PRO A 46 -15.05 -6.18 -5.25
CA PRO A 46 -15.70 -6.15 -3.94
C PRO A 46 -17.22 -6.29 -4.11
N ALA A 47 -17.80 -7.29 -3.45
CA ALA A 47 -19.26 -7.45 -3.36
C ALA A 47 -19.80 -6.77 -2.10
N GLY A 48 -21.10 -6.82 -1.83
CA GLY A 48 -21.74 -6.17 -0.69
C GLY A 48 -21.01 -6.48 0.62
N ALA A 49 -20.45 -5.42 1.23
CA ALA A 49 -19.77 -5.53 2.53
C ALA A 49 -20.78 -5.72 3.66
N LYS A 50 -20.43 -6.55 4.64
CA LYS A 50 -21.23 -6.79 5.84
C LYS A 50 -20.40 -6.49 7.08
N THR A 51 -21.02 -5.96 8.13
CA THR A 51 -20.35 -5.81 9.41
C THR A 51 -19.98 -7.18 9.98
N LEU A 52 -18.68 -7.41 10.17
CA LEU A 52 -18.15 -8.59 10.86
C LEU A 52 -18.14 -8.38 12.36
N SER A 53 -17.65 -7.22 12.80
CA SER A 53 -17.51 -6.87 14.22
C SER A 53 -17.66 -5.36 14.39
N LYS A 54 -18.25 -4.94 15.52
CA LYS A 54 -18.54 -3.53 15.86
C LYS A 54 -18.01 -3.16 17.24
N GLY A 55 -18.07 -1.87 17.55
CA GLY A 55 -17.66 -1.38 18.87
C GLY A 55 -16.15 -1.21 18.96
N TRP A 56 -15.45 -0.94 17.88
CA TRP A 56 -14.01 -0.68 17.83
C TRP A 56 -13.69 0.79 18.06
N HIS A 57 -12.48 1.03 18.54
CA HIS A 57 -11.94 2.36 18.73
C HIS A 57 -10.68 2.54 17.88
N THR A 58 -10.85 3.02 16.66
CA THR A 58 -9.77 3.24 15.69
C THR A 58 -8.90 1.98 15.45
N PRO A 59 -9.49 0.88 14.93
CA PRO A 59 -8.72 -0.33 14.62
C PRO A 59 -7.69 -0.02 13.54
N TRP A 60 -6.40 -0.13 13.87
CA TRP A 60 -5.32 0.33 12.98
C TRP A 60 -4.67 -0.80 12.21
N GLY A 61 -4.28 -1.86 12.87
CA GLY A 61 -3.65 -3.04 12.28
C GLY A 61 -4.53 -4.27 12.37
N ILE A 62 -4.65 -5.03 11.28
CA ILE A 62 -5.27 -6.35 11.25
C ILE A 62 -4.26 -7.31 10.64
N SER A 63 -3.88 -8.36 11.37
CA SER A 63 -2.95 -9.37 10.88
C SER A 63 -3.37 -10.76 11.32
N PHE A 64 -3.58 -11.65 10.36
CA PHE A 64 -3.94 -13.04 10.63
C PHE A 64 -2.77 -13.81 11.23
N LEU A 65 -3.10 -14.68 12.21
CA LEU A 65 -2.18 -15.70 12.66
C LEU A 65 -1.93 -16.74 11.58
N PRO A 66 -0.79 -17.45 11.58
CA PRO A 66 -0.49 -18.48 10.57
C PRO A 66 -1.54 -19.59 10.46
N ASN A 67 -2.31 -19.84 11.54
CA ASN A 67 -3.42 -20.79 11.50
C ASN A 67 -4.57 -20.35 10.56
N GLY A 68 -4.55 -19.10 10.09
CA GLY A 68 -5.54 -18.52 9.17
C GLY A 68 -6.96 -18.40 9.73
N ARG A 69 -7.19 -18.73 10.99
CA ARG A 69 -8.53 -18.74 11.60
C ARG A 69 -8.85 -17.48 12.37
N THR A 70 -7.83 -16.86 12.95
CA THR A 70 -7.96 -15.69 13.81
C THR A 70 -6.99 -14.61 13.38
N ALA A 71 -7.32 -13.35 13.65
CA ALA A 71 -6.44 -12.21 13.47
C ALA A 71 -6.19 -11.50 14.81
N LEU A 72 -5.04 -10.83 14.90
CA LEU A 72 -4.80 -9.82 15.91
C LEU A 72 -5.17 -8.46 15.31
N VAL A 73 -5.84 -7.65 16.13
CA VAL A 73 -6.28 -6.29 15.79
C VAL A 73 -5.75 -5.34 16.85
N THR A 74 -5.08 -4.26 16.41
CA THR A 74 -4.60 -3.20 17.29
C THR A 74 -5.58 -2.04 17.31
N GLU A 75 -5.88 -1.49 18.47
CA GLU A 75 -6.55 -0.20 18.64
C GLU A 75 -5.51 0.89 18.89
N ARG A 76 -5.56 1.94 18.06
CA ARG A 76 -4.50 2.94 17.97
C ARG A 76 -4.29 3.71 19.28
N LEU A 77 -5.35 4.23 19.84
CA LEU A 77 -5.29 5.17 20.96
C LEU A 77 -5.27 4.48 22.32
N SER A 78 -5.93 3.35 22.46
CA SER A 78 -5.99 2.58 23.71
C SER A 78 -4.78 1.67 23.91
N TYR A 79 -3.95 1.47 22.88
CA TYR A 79 -2.84 0.49 22.88
C TYR A 79 -3.28 -0.95 23.12
N GLN A 80 -4.58 -1.21 23.05
CA GLN A 80 -5.15 -2.53 23.27
C GLN A 80 -5.01 -3.41 22.04
N VAL A 81 -4.89 -4.71 22.30
CA VAL A 81 -4.82 -5.74 21.27
C VAL A 81 -5.93 -6.74 21.49
N TYR A 82 -6.63 -7.04 20.41
CA TYR A 82 -7.73 -8.00 20.42
C TYR A 82 -7.45 -9.14 19.45
N ARG A 83 -7.88 -10.34 19.84
CA ARG A 83 -8.09 -11.45 18.91
C ARG A 83 -9.47 -11.27 18.26
N LEU A 84 -9.55 -11.43 16.95
CA LEU A 84 -10.79 -11.43 16.19
C LEU A 84 -10.92 -12.75 15.44
N ASP A 85 -12.00 -13.48 15.68
CA ASP A 85 -12.31 -14.74 15.04
C ASP A 85 -13.11 -14.52 13.74
N ARG A 86 -13.16 -15.52 12.85
CA ARG A 86 -13.87 -15.41 11.56
C ARG A 86 -15.37 -15.20 11.67
N ASN A 87 -15.96 -15.55 12.79
CA ASN A 87 -17.38 -15.31 13.09
C ASN A 87 -17.66 -13.90 13.63
N GLY A 88 -16.63 -13.06 13.83
CA GLY A 88 -16.76 -11.71 14.36
C GLY A 88 -16.62 -11.58 15.86
N THR A 89 -16.42 -12.69 16.58
CA THR A 89 -16.15 -12.65 18.02
C THR A 89 -14.79 -12.01 18.27
N ARG A 90 -14.76 -10.96 19.08
CA ARG A 90 -13.52 -10.32 19.54
C ARG A 90 -13.27 -10.63 21.01
N LYS A 91 -11.99 -10.83 21.36
CA LYS A 91 -11.53 -11.03 22.73
C LYS A 91 -10.30 -10.17 22.96
N TRP A 92 -10.30 -9.39 24.04
CA TRP A 92 -9.12 -8.70 24.51
C TRP A 92 -8.03 -9.71 24.90
N VAL A 93 -6.78 -9.46 24.50
CA VAL A 93 -5.65 -10.37 24.75
C VAL A 93 -4.49 -9.68 25.44
N GLY A 94 -4.60 -8.39 25.70
CA GLY A 94 -3.58 -7.59 26.37
C GLY A 94 -3.40 -6.23 25.72
N GLU A 95 -2.39 -5.53 26.16
CA GLU A 95 -2.01 -4.22 25.64
C GLU A 95 -0.50 -4.18 25.37
N VAL A 96 -0.09 -3.28 24.46
CA VAL A 96 1.31 -2.93 24.33
C VAL A 96 1.59 -1.82 25.37
N PRO A 97 2.47 -2.06 26.34
CA PRO A 97 2.75 -1.06 27.36
C PRO A 97 3.19 0.27 26.75
N TYR A 98 2.55 1.34 27.14
CA TYR A 98 2.89 2.68 26.70
C TYR A 98 3.13 3.60 27.91
N THR A 99 3.91 4.64 27.67
CA THR A 99 4.31 5.60 28.70
C THR A 99 3.99 7.04 28.30
N VAL A 100 2.97 7.23 27.46
CA VAL A 100 2.57 8.56 27.01
C VAL A 100 1.50 9.10 27.94
N PRO A 101 1.72 10.23 28.64
CA PRO A 101 0.67 10.88 29.41
C PRO A 101 -0.46 11.38 28.52
N GLU A 102 -1.68 11.32 28.99
CA GLU A 102 -2.82 12.01 28.40
C GLU A 102 -2.62 13.57 28.49
N PRO A 103 -3.20 14.35 27.57
CA PRO A 103 -4.03 13.90 26.45
C PRO A 103 -3.17 13.38 25.30
N TYR A 104 -3.73 12.41 24.58
CA TYR A 104 -3.14 11.96 23.32
C TYR A 104 -2.96 13.12 22.40
N ASP A 105 -1.76 13.21 21.86
CA ASP A 105 -1.56 14.15 20.80
C ASP A 105 -2.53 13.87 19.63
N GLU A 106 -3.00 14.93 19.07
CA GLU A 106 -3.93 14.93 17.94
C GLU A 106 -3.31 14.32 16.67
N GLY A 107 -2.08 13.83 16.75
CA GLY A 107 -1.30 13.37 15.61
C GLY A 107 -1.52 11.90 15.21
N ALA A 108 -0.65 11.41 14.36
CA ALA A 108 -0.69 10.06 13.80
C ALA A 108 0.05 9.00 14.61
N GLY A 109 0.29 9.25 15.91
CA GLY A 109 0.91 8.31 16.84
C GLY A 109 -0.05 7.27 17.40
N GLY A 110 0.44 6.37 18.23
CA GLY A 110 -0.33 5.33 18.92
C GLY A 110 0.22 3.93 18.71
N LEU A 111 -0.60 2.92 19.00
CA LEU A 111 -0.33 1.54 18.62
C LEU A 111 -0.73 1.33 17.16
N LEU A 112 0.26 1.03 16.32
CA LEU A 112 0.10 1.01 14.87
C LEU A 112 0.02 -0.43 14.35
N GLY A 113 1.03 -0.89 13.65
CA GLY A 113 1.02 -2.19 13.00
C GLY A 113 1.25 -3.37 13.94
N VAL A 114 0.76 -4.54 13.50
CA VAL A 114 0.98 -5.83 14.15
C VAL A 114 1.36 -6.88 13.11
N ALA A 115 2.34 -7.74 13.43
CA ALA A 115 2.75 -8.86 12.60
C ALA A 115 3.10 -10.08 13.46
N PRO A 116 2.29 -11.14 13.47
CA PRO A 116 2.69 -12.42 14.05
C PRO A 116 3.89 -13.02 13.31
N SER A 117 4.74 -13.75 14.04
CA SER A 117 5.79 -14.55 13.41
C SER A 117 5.19 -15.51 12.37
N PRO A 118 5.80 -15.69 11.19
CA PRO A 118 5.32 -16.65 10.20
C PRO A 118 5.26 -18.10 10.69
N THR A 119 6.01 -18.40 11.75
CA THR A 119 6.08 -19.71 12.40
C THR A 119 5.34 -19.75 13.75
N TRP A 120 4.54 -18.72 14.03
CA TRP A 120 3.75 -18.65 15.26
C TRP A 120 2.82 -19.88 15.38
N ASP A 121 2.91 -20.58 16.50
CA ASP A 121 2.06 -21.72 16.84
C ASP A 121 1.44 -21.61 18.25
N GLY A 122 1.72 -20.51 18.97
CA GLY A 122 1.27 -20.25 20.32
C GLY A 122 1.93 -21.10 21.42
N LYS A 123 2.86 -21.97 21.04
CA LYS A 123 3.56 -22.91 21.95
C LYS A 123 5.07 -22.72 21.90
N LYS A 124 5.73 -23.12 20.79
CA LYS A 124 7.16 -23.00 20.57
C LYS A 124 7.54 -21.62 20.09
N ASP A 125 6.84 -21.09 19.07
CA ASP A 125 6.96 -19.72 18.61
C ASP A 125 5.71 -18.92 19.00
N LYS A 126 5.87 -18.01 19.97
CA LYS A 126 4.84 -17.12 20.46
C LYS A 126 5.01 -15.69 20.00
N GLN A 127 5.99 -15.39 19.14
CA GLN A 127 6.40 -14.04 18.83
C GLN A 127 5.39 -13.30 17.98
N VAL A 128 5.04 -12.11 18.45
CA VAL A 128 4.26 -11.10 17.73
C VAL A 128 4.99 -9.78 17.82
N PHE A 129 4.99 -9.04 16.72
CA PHE A 129 5.72 -7.78 16.57
C PHE A 129 4.75 -6.63 16.40
N PHE A 130 5.06 -5.50 17.02
CA PHE A 130 4.24 -4.30 16.97
C PHE A 130 5.11 -3.08 16.64
N VAL A 131 4.48 -2.08 16.02
CA VAL A 131 5.03 -0.73 15.94
C VAL A 131 4.13 0.17 16.76
N HIS A 132 4.74 0.95 17.63
CA HIS A 132 4.02 1.96 18.39
C HIS A 132 4.88 3.20 18.64
N THR A 133 4.21 4.31 18.94
CA THR A 133 4.90 5.53 19.39
C THR A 133 4.97 5.56 20.91
N THR A 134 6.01 6.20 21.41
CA THR A 134 6.15 6.57 22.83
C THR A 134 6.19 8.10 22.90
N LYS A 135 6.44 8.66 24.07
CA LYS A 135 6.62 10.11 24.24
C LYS A 135 7.77 10.68 23.37
N SER A 136 8.83 9.91 23.15
CA SER A 136 10.06 10.38 22.50
C SER A 136 10.37 9.79 21.14
N GLU A 137 9.84 8.60 20.83
CA GLU A 137 10.20 7.87 19.61
C GLU A 137 9.09 6.93 19.12
N THR A 138 9.21 6.49 17.89
CA THR A 138 8.54 5.29 17.36
C THR A 138 9.48 4.11 17.53
N ARG A 139 8.96 2.95 17.93
CA ARG A 139 9.77 1.73 18.10
C ARG A 139 9.09 0.48 17.58
N VAL A 140 9.90 -0.52 17.27
CA VAL A 140 9.43 -1.88 17.00
C VAL A 140 9.66 -2.72 18.25
N VAL A 141 8.63 -3.41 18.67
CA VAL A 141 8.69 -4.28 19.85
C VAL A 141 8.26 -5.69 19.50
N ARG A 142 8.77 -6.64 20.23
CA ARG A 142 8.33 -8.03 20.24
C ARG A 142 7.63 -8.34 21.55
N MET A 143 6.53 -9.06 21.47
CA MET A 143 5.84 -9.66 22.60
C MET A 143 5.58 -11.14 22.34
N ASP A 144 5.30 -11.90 23.38
CA ASP A 144 4.87 -13.28 23.28
C ASP A 144 3.35 -13.36 23.39
N TYR A 145 2.70 -14.02 22.44
CA TYR A 145 1.28 -14.32 22.43
C TYR A 145 1.07 -15.83 22.39
N ASP A 146 0.49 -16.40 23.45
CA ASP A 146 0.28 -17.85 23.62
C ASP A 146 -1.08 -18.35 23.07
N GLY A 147 -1.85 -17.46 22.45
CA GLY A 147 -3.22 -17.70 21.98
C GLY A 147 -4.28 -17.17 22.95
N ALA A 148 -3.90 -16.79 24.16
CA ALA A 148 -4.78 -16.26 25.19
C ALA A 148 -4.38 -14.84 25.64
N SER A 149 -3.08 -14.57 25.85
CA SER A 149 -2.60 -13.30 26.40
C SER A 149 -1.25 -12.88 25.82
N LEU A 150 -1.02 -11.55 25.79
CA LEU A 150 0.25 -10.91 25.44
C LEU A 150 1.11 -10.72 26.68
N ARG A 151 2.43 -11.00 26.57
CA ARG A 151 3.41 -10.87 27.65
C ARG A 151 4.79 -10.52 27.10
N ASN A 152 5.76 -10.27 27.98
CA ASN A 152 7.18 -10.20 27.66
C ASN A 152 7.51 -9.10 26.64
N TYR A 153 7.05 -7.87 26.89
CA TYR A 153 7.38 -6.71 26.09
C TYR A 153 8.89 -6.51 25.97
N LYS A 154 9.40 -6.47 24.72
CA LYS A 154 10.82 -6.28 24.45
C LYS A 154 11.01 -5.38 23.22
N PRO A 155 11.58 -4.17 23.37
CA PRO A 155 12.01 -3.37 22.23
C PRO A 155 13.09 -4.12 21.44
N ILE A 156 12.94 -4.13 20.10
CA ILE A 156 13.92 -4.75 19.19
C ILE A 156 14.52 -3.73 18.22
N LEU A 157 13.83 -2.61 18.00
CA LEU A 157 14.35 -1.47 17.25
C LEU A 157 13.81 -0.18 17.88
N THR A 158 14.72 0.69 18.27
CA THR A 158 14.51 2.01 18.88
C THR A 158 15.19 3.09 18.05
N GLY A 159 15.02 4.36 18.42
CA GLY A 159 15.69 5.48 17.76
C GLY A 159 15.02 5.90 16.44
N ILE A 160 13.80 5.45 16.13
CA ILE A 160 13.01 6.01 15.04
C ILE A 160 12.38 7.29 15.57
N ARG A 161 12.77 8.44 15.01
CA ARG A 161 12.19 9.73 15.41
C ARG A 161 10.68 9.71 15.25
N ARG A 162 9.96 10.16 16.29
CA ARG A 162 8.53 10.42 16.25
C ARG A 162 8.27 11.84 15.76
N GLY A 163 7.24 12.00 14.89
CA GLY A 163 6.60 13.27 14.60
C GLY A 163 5.22 13.37 15.23
N GLY A 164 4.63 14.53 15.28
CA GLY A 164 3.17 14.69 15.50
C GLY A 164 2.43 13.90 14.43
N ASP A 165 2.88 14.02 13.18
CA ASP A 165 2.43 13.24 12.04
C ASP A 165 3.57 12.46 11.38
N HIS A 166 3.26 11.73 10.31
CA HIS A 166 4.20 11.00 9.46
C HIS A 166 5.07 9.99 10.23
N ASN A 167 4.44 9.13 11.03
CA ASN A 167 5.13 8.08 11.77
C ASN A 167 5.24 6.75 11.00
N GLY A 168 4.55 6.59 9.86
CA GLY A 168 4.49 5.33 9.14
C GLY A 168 3.77 4.24 9.94
N GLY A 169 4.49 3.19 10.34
CA GLY A 169 4.04 2.23 11.35
C GLY A 169 3.48 0.91 10.82
N ARG A 170 3.45 0.68 9.49
CA ARG A 170 3.07 -0.64 8.99
C ARG A 170 4.22 -1.62 9.20
N ILE A 171 3.87 -2.85 9.62
CA ILE A 171 4.81 -3.94 9.83
C ILE A 171 4.23 -5.23 9.25
N ALA A 172 5.07 -5.99 8.54
CA ALA A 172 4.69 -7.28 7.98
C ALA A 172 5.92 -8.14 7.69
N PHE A 173 5.77 -9.46 7.76
CA PHE A 173 6.79 -10.37 7.27
C PHE A 173 6.69 -10.52 5.76
N GLY A 174 7.83 -10.41 5.07
CA GLY A 174 7.94 -10.72 3.66
C GLY A 174 7.98 -12.22 3.37
N PRO A 175 7.85 -12.62 2.10
CA PRO A 175 8.02 -14.01 1.67
C PRO A 175 9.38 -14.60 2.06
N ASP A 176 10.38 -13.75 2.22
CA ASP A 176 11.74 -14.05 2.67
C ASP A 176 11.87 -14.20 4.19
N LYS A 177 10.75 -14.12 4.92
CA LYS A 177 10.64 -14.27 6.38
C LYS A 177 11.36 -13.19 7.20
N TYR A 178 11.78 -12.08 6.58
CA TYR A 178 12.25 -10.89 7.28
C TYR A 178 11.10 -9.92 7.54
N LEU A 179 11.29 -9.08 8.53
CA LEU A 179 10.31 -8.12 8.97
C LEU A 179 10.52 -6.79 8.23
N TYR A 180 9.49 -6.34 7.53
CA TYR A 180 9.46 -5.04 6.86
C TYR A 180 8.67 -4.05 7.69
N VAL A 181 9.22 -2.85 7.84
CA VAL A 181 8.63 -1.80 8.67
C VAL A 181 8.63 -0.50 7.89
N THR A 182 7.50 0.16 7.78
CA THR A 182 7.43 1.51 7.21
C THR A 182 7.65 2.55 8.29
N THR A 183 8.45 3.56 7.99
CA THR A 183 8.70 4.71 8.85
C THR A 183 8.47 5.99 8.07
N GLY A 184 7.74 6.93 8.64
CA GLY A 184 7.57 8.25 8.09
C GLY A 184 8.77 9.15 8.37
N GLU A 185 8.82 10.27 7.69
CA GLU A 185 9.91 11.25 7.85
C GLU A 185 9.76 12.14 9.11
N ALA A 186 8.64 11.96 9.85
CA ALA A 186 8.39 12.62 11.14
C ALA A 186 8.45 14.16 11.07
N LEU A 187 7.85 14.76 10.02
CA LEU A 187 7.86 16.21 9.73
C LEU A 187 9.28 16.77 9.52
N GLN A 188 10.22 15.90 9.14
CA GLN A 188 11.61 16.24 8.85
C GLN A 188 11.99 15.71 7.45
N PRO A 189 11.60 16.36 6.35
CA PRO A 189 11.72 15.83 4.98
C PRO A 189 13.14 15.39 4.60
N LYS A 190 14.17 16.07 5.12
CA LYS A 190 15.58 15.73 4.85
C LYS A 190 15.96 14.31 5.31
N LEU A 191 15.31 13.80 6.37
CA LEU A 191 15.60 12.46 6.88
C LEU A 191 15.26 11.35 5.85
N ALA A 192 14.33 11.62 4.93
CA ALA A 192 13.95 10.65 3.91
C ALA A 192 15.14 10.29 2.99
N GLN A 193 16.01 11.24 2.68
CA GLN A 193 17.19 11.03 1.82
C GLN A 193 18.44 10.58 2.59
N ASP A 194 18.48 10.79 3.90
CA ASP A 194 19.60 10.36 4.75
C ASP A 194 19.54 8.85 5.00
N LYS A 195 20.45 8.10 4.39
CA LYS A 195 20.52 6.63 4.50
C LYS A 195 20.98 6.14 5.87
N SER A 196 21.50 6.99 6.72
CA SER A 196 21.85 6.69 8.12
C SER A 196 20.64 6.80 9.04
N SER A 197 19.64 7.60 8.65
CA SER A 197 18.38 7.76 9.37
C SER A 197 17.45 6.56 9.17
N LEU A 198 16.69 6.23 10.22
CA LEU A 198 15.61 5.24 10.16
C LEU A 198 14.28 5.82 9.65
N ASN A 199 14.18 7.14 9.48
CA ASN A 199 12.96 7.84 9.11
C ASN A 199 12.82 8.06 7.60
N GLY A 200 11.59 8.01 7.09
CA GLY A 200 11.29 8.11 5.64
C GLY A 200 11.80 6.89 4.87
N LYS A 201 11.58 5.69 5.41
CA LYS A 201 12.14 4.42 4.93
C LYS A 201 11.10 3.30 4.89
N ILE A 202 11.38 2.31 4.07
CA ILE A 202 10.96 0.95 4.37
C ILE A 202 12.21 0.23 4.90
N LEU A 203 12.14 -0.23 6.12
CA LEU A 203 13.20 -0.99 6.77
C LEU A 203 12.98 -2.49 6.55
N ARG A 204 14.06 -3.28 6.46
CA ARG A 204 14.01 -4.73 6.42
C ARG A 204 14.97 -5.29 7.46
N ILE A 205 14.41 -5.97 8.45
CA ILE A 205 15.11 -6.38 9.68
C ILE A 205 14.85 -7.83 10.04
N THR A 206 15.72 -8.38 10.85
CA THR A 206 15.52 -9.70 11.48
C THR A 206 14.52 -9.61 12.64
N LYS A 207 14.05 -10.74 13.16
CA LYS A 207 13.23 -10.82 14.39
C LYS A 207 13.91 -10.22 15.63
N SER A 208 15.22 -10.01 15.60
CA SER A 208 15.99 -9.35 16.67
C SER A 208 16.27 -7.86 16.42
N GLY A 209 15.72 -7.27 15.35
CA GLY A 209 15.88 -5.86 15.02
C GLY A 209 17.22 -5.52 14.34
N LYS A 210 18.06 -6.49 14.01
CA LYS A 210 19.29 -6.29 13.24
C LYS A 210 18.95 -6.10 11.75
N ALA A 211 19.86 -5.48 10.98
CA ALA A 211 19.75 -5.42 9.53
C ALA A 211 19.58 -6.83 8.95
N ALA A 212 18.63 -7.01 8.04
CA ALA A 212 18.49 -8.29 7.35
C ALA A 212 19.64 -8.48 6.33
N PRO A 213 20.18 -9.69 6.18
CA PRO A 213 21.19 -9.99 5.17
C PRO A 213 20.74 -9.59 3.76
N GLY A 214 21.65 -9.02 2.98
CA GLY A 214 21.36 -8.56 1.62
C GLY A 214 20.71 -7.18 1.51
N ASN A 215 20.56 -6.42 2.58
CA ASN A 215 20.27 -4.99 2.48
C ASN A 215 21.47 -4.27 1.83
N LEU A 216 21.20 -3.38 0.84
CA LEU A 216 22.27 -2.83 -0.01
C LEU A 216 23.18 -1.81 0.70
N PHE A 217 22.68 -1.16 1.76
CA PHE A 217 23.42 -0.10 2.46
C PHE A 217 24.17 -0.61 3.71
N GLY A 218 24.25 -1.91 3.92
CA GLY A 218 24.89 -2.48 5.13
C GLY A 218 24.13 -2.19 6.44
N ASN A 219 22.94 -1.59 6.35
CA ASN A 219 22.12 -1.23 7.49
C ASN A 219 20.66 -1.72 7.32
N ARG A 220 19.73 -1.23 8.12
CA ARG A 220 18.33 -1.68 8.14
C ARG A 220 17.50 -1.17 6.96
N VAL A 221 17.99 -0.22 6.16
CA VAL A 221 17.26 0.42 5.07
C VAL A 221 17.08 -0.53 3.90
N TYR A 222 15.84 -0.77 3.49
CA TYR A 222 15.49 -1.51 2.28
C TYR A 222 15.24 -0.58 1.09
N SER A 223 14.45 0.49 1.30
CA SER A 223 14.24 1.61 0.38
C SER A 223 14.16 2.93 1.15
N TYR A 224 14.36 4.04 0.47
CA TYR A 224 14.42 5.37 1.08
C TYR A 224 13.73 6.44 0.20
N GLY A 225 13.70 7.68 0.69
CA GLY A 225 13.02 8.75 -0.02
C GLY A 225 11.50 8.68 0.10
N HIS A 226 11.00 8.20 1.24
CA HIS A 226 9.58 8.11 1.56
C HIS A 226 9.16 9.25 2.49
N ARG A 227 7.93 9.76 2.29
CA ARG A 227 7.31 10.73 3.20
C ARG A 227 6.59 10.04 4.36
N ASN A 228 5.51 9.31 4.05
CA ASN A 228 4.69 8.64 5.05
C ASN A 228 4.07 7.35 4.51
N PRO A 229 4.86 6.29 4.31
CA PRO A 229 4.36 5.01 3.82
C PRO A 229 3.52 4.31 4.89
N GLN A 230 2.27 3.95 4.52
CA GLN A 230 1.25 3.44 5.45
C GLN A 230 0.88 1.98 5.21
N GLY A 231 1.15 1.43 4.04
CA GLY A 231 0.73 0.09 3.69
C GLY A 231 1.84 -0.75 3.06
N LEU A 232 1.79 -2.07 3.30
CA LEU A 232 2.67 -3.06 2.69
C LEU A 232 1.87 -4.29 2.28
N ALA A 233 2.10 -4.80 1.06
CA ALA A 233 1.58 -6.10 0.63
C ALA A 233 2.48 -6.70 -0.46
N TRP A 234 2.50 -8.03 -0.55
CA TRP A 234 3.19 -8.76 -1.62
C TRP A 234 2.19 -9.37 -2.58
N ASP A 235 2.50 -9.28 -3.86
CA ASP A 235 1.74 -9.98 -4.88
C ASP A 235 2.21 -11.44 -5.05
N ALA A 236 1.53 -12.19 -5.92
CA ALA A 236 1.84 -13.60 -6.15
C ALA A 236 3.25 -13.87 -6.73
N LYS A 237 3.90 -12.84 -7.26
CA LYS A 237 5.29 -12.90 -7.74
C LYS A 237 6.31 -12.50 -6.67
N GLY A 238 5.86 -12.25 -5.45
CA GLY A 238 6.71 -11.80 -4.34
C GLY A 238 7.16 -10.34 -4.45
N ARG A 239 6.55 -9.52 -5.32
CA ARG A 239 6.85 -8.10 -5.47
C ARG A 239 6.18 -7.32 -4.34
N LEU A 240 6.93 -6.43 -3.71
CA LEU A 240 6.45 -5.60 -2.61
C LEU A 240 5.76 -4.34 -3.15
N TRP A 241 4.54 -4.11 -2.71
CA TRP A 241 3.77 -2.91 -2.98
C TRP A 241 3.57 -2.11 -1.70
N SER A 242 3.62 -0.79 -1.82
CA SER A 242 3.37 0.14 -0.71
C SER A 242 2.45 1.27 -1.15
N VAL A 243 1.62 1.75 -0.23
CA VAL A 243 0.88 3.00 -0.39
C VAL A 243 1.43 4.04 0.56
N GLU A 244 1.47 5.27 0.09
CA GLU A 244 2.11 6.38 0.77
C GLU A 244 1.25 7.64 0.70
N ILE A 245 1.15 8.35 1.83
CA ILE A 245 0.45 9.63 1.92
C ILE A 245 1.42 10.72 1.49
N GLY A 246 1.07 11.45 0.44
CA GLY A 246 1.76 12.62 -0.04
C GLY A 246 1.48 13.87 0.78
N GLN A 247 1.99 15.01 0.35
CA GLN A 247 1.78 16.27 1.06
C GLN A 247 0.51 16.98 0.56
N GLU A 248 0.52 17.43 -0.67
CA GLU A 248 -0.59 18.23 -1.23
C GLU A 248 -0.96 17.81 -2.66
N ALA A 249 0.02 17.34 -3.43
CA ALA A 249 -0.19 17.08 -4.84
C ALA A 249 -0.73 15.67 -5.11
N LYS A 250 -0.07 14.64 -4.61
CA LYS A 250 -0.42 13.24 -4.93
C LYS A 250 -0.06 12.27 -3.80
N ASP A 251 -1.01 11.41 -3.46
CA ASP A 251 -0.71 10.16 -2.77
C ASP A 251 -0.23 9.10 -3.77
N GLU A 252 0.50 8.10 -3.29
CA GLU A 252 1.24 7.18 -4.15
C GLU A 252 0.93 5.71 -3.89
N LEU A 253 0.96 4.93 -4.97
CA LEU A 253 1.03 3.48 -4.96
C LEU A 253 2.33 3.06 -5.63
N ASN A 254 3.24 2.55 -4.83
CA ASN A 254 4.62 2.26 -5.19
C ASN A 254 4.88 0.76 -5.32
N LEU A 255 5.62 0.37 -6.34
CA LEU A 255 6.28 -0.94 -6.41
C LEU A 255 7.67 -0.80 -5.81
N ILE A 256 7.89 -1.44 -4.66
CA ILE A 256 9.09 -1.24 -3.87
C ILE A 256 10.22 -2.16 -4.33
N LYS A 257 11.36 -1.56 -4.66
CA LYS A 257 12.60 -2.24 -5.05
C LYS A 257 13.69 -1.99 -4.00
N ARG A 258 14.50 -3.01 -3.76
CA ARG A 258 15.63 -2.94 -2.83
C ARG A 258 16.63 -1.87 -3.26
N GLY A 259 16.97 -0.97 -2.35
CA GLY A 259 17.92 0.12 -2.58
C GLY A 259 17.37 1.31 -3.36
N ALA A 260 16.11 1.28 -3.81
CA ALA A 260 15.53 2.36 -4.59
C ALA A 260 15.21 3.60 -3.75
N ASN A 261 15.35 4.78 -4.39
CA ASN A 261 14.98 6.09 -3.88
C ASN A 261 13.62 6.49 -4.45
N TYR A 262 12.63 6.78 -3.58
CA TYR A 262 11.27 7.16 -3.97
C TYR A 262 11.04 8.67 -4.03
N GLY A 263 12.11 9.45 -3.91
CA GLY A 263 12.19 10.85 -4.35
C GLY A 263 11.81 11.90 -3.33
N TRP A 264 11.08 11.59 -2.27
CA TRP A 264 10.72 12.59 -1.27
C TRP A 264 11.96 13.20 -0.59
N PRO A 265 12.08 14.55 -0.40
CA PRO A 265 11.10 15.58 -0.74
C PRO A 265 11.23 16.19 -2.14
N SER A 266 12.16 15.74 -2.97
CA SER A 266 12.39 16.32 -4.29
C SER A 266 11.28 15.98 -5.29
N CYS A 267 10.52 14.91 -5.05
CA CYS A 267 9.37 14.49 -5.86
C CYS A 267 8.18 14.21 -4.96
N GLU A 268 6.99 14.49 -5.48
CA GLU A 268 5.68 14.04 -4.99
C GLU A 268 4.83 13.64 -6.20
N GLY A 269 4.48 12.36 -6.30
CA GLY A 269 3.85 11.81 -7.50
C GLY A 269 4.87 11.49 -8.59
N VAL A 270 4.58 11.87 -9.84
CA VAL A 270 5.46 11.56 -10.97
C VAL A 270 6.83 12.19 -10.74
N CYS A 271 7.87 11.36 -10.82
CA CYS A 271 9.25 11.78 -10.57
C CYS A 271 10.11 11.59 -11.82
N SER A 272 10.68 12.67 -12.33
CA SER A 272 11.62 12.67 -13.48
C SER A 272 13.09 12.86 -13.06
N VAL A 273 13.36 12.94 -11.77
CA VAL A 273 14.72 13.14 -11.24
C VAL A 273 15.54 11.87 -11.46
N LYS A 274 16.72 11.99 -12.06
CA LYS A 274 17.63 10.87 -12.35
C LYS A 274 17.99 10.12 -11.06
N GLY A 275 17.85 8.81 -11.06
CA GLY A 275 18.14 7.95 -9.93
C GLY A 275 17.02 7.82 -8.89
N MET A 276 15.90 8.50 -9.11
CA MET A 276 14.70 8.36 -8.30
C MET A 276 13.63 7.53 -9.02
N THR A 277 12.77 6.88 -8.25
CA THR A 277 11.73 5.96 -8.75
C THR A 277 10.36 6.58 -8.49
N GLY A 278 9.61 6.83 -9.56
CA GLY A 278 8.23 7.30 -9.44
C GLY A 278 7.22 6.20 -9.11
N PRO A 279 6.02 6.59 -8.64
CA PRO A 279 4.95 5.66 -8.33
C PRO A 279 4.38 4.98 -9.56
N LYS A 280 3.76 3.82 -9.36
CA LYS A 280 3.03 3.08 -10.42
C LYS A 280 1.62 3.61 -10.64
N ALA A 281 1.03 4.23 -9.61
CA ALA A 281 -0.22 4.98 -9.68
C ALA A 281 -0.25 6.05 -8.60
N THR A 282 -1.07 7.08 -8.82
CA THR A 282 -1.28 8.15 -7.85
C THR A 282 -2.77 8.30 -7.54
N PHE A 283 -3.06 8.92 -6.39
CA PHE A 283 -4.41 9.35 -6.00
C PHE A 283 -4.38 10.86 -5.75
N SER A 284 -5.51 11.54 -6.01
CA SER A 284 -5.64 12.91 -5.54
C SER A 284 -5.89 12.91 -4.02
N PRO A 285 -5.40 13.90 -3.26
CA PRO A 285 -5.54 13.92 -1.80
C PRO A 285 -7.01 13.86 -1.31
N GLU A 286 -7.96 14.42 -2.08
CA GLU A 286 -9.40 14.40 -1.73
C GLU A 286 -9.99 12.99 -1.80
N LYS A 287 -9.49 12.17 -2.74
CA LYS A 287 -9.95 10.79 -2.98
C LYS A 287 -8.99 9.75 -2.42
N GLY A 288 -7.86 10.16 -1.87
CA GLY A 288 -6.75 9.37 -1.38
C GLY A 288 -6.66 9.31 0.15
N VAL A 289 -5.48 9.66 0.66
CA VAL A 289 -4.97 9.37 1.99
C VAL A 289 -5.02 7.86 2.24
N PRO A 290 -4.24 7.09 1.42
CA PRO A 290 -4.27 5.64 1.47
C PRO A 290 -3.61 5.14 2.77
N ALA A 291 -4.25 4.20 3.47
CA ALA A 291 -3.80 3.75 4.78
C ALA A 291 -3.26 2.31 4.79
N GLN A 292 -3.76 1.45 3.93
CA GLN A 292 -3.31 0.05 3.84
C GLN A 292 -3.70 -0.52 2.49
N LEU A 293 -3.03 -1.62 2.10
CA LEU A 293 -3.39 -2.40 0.93
C LEU A 293 -3.30 -3.91 1.21
N ALA A 294 -4.06 -4.66 0.44
CA ALA A 294 -3.98 -6.12 0.38
C ALA A 294 -4.06 -6.60 -1.07
N VAL A 295 -3.52 -7.78 -1.35
CA VAL A 295 -3.56 -8.38 -2.69
C VAL A 295 -4.44 -9.63 -2.68
N VAL A 296 -5.45 -9.66 -3.55
CA VAL A 296 -6.26 -10.85 -3.83
C VAL A 296 -6.30 -11.07 -5.35
N ARG A 297 -5.93 -12.25 -5.82
CA ARG A 297 -5.97 -12.62 -7.25
C ARG A 297 -5.37 -11.56 -8.19
N ASN A 298 -4.14 -11.08 -7.90
CA ASN A 298 -3.45 -10.02 -8.65
C ASN A 298 -4.17 -8.67 -8.71
N VAL A 299 -5.00 -8.36 -7.73
CA VAL A 299 -5.61 -7.05 -7.56
C VAL A 299 -5.19 -6.46 -6.22
N LEU A 300 -4.74 -5.23 -6.24
CA LEU A 300 -4.49 -4.41 -5.06
C LEU A 300 -5.80 -3.78 -4.61
N TYR A 301 -6.12 -3.94 -3.34
CA TYR A 301 -7.25 -3.28 -2.68
C TYR A 301 -6.68 -2.31 -1.67
N VAL A 302 -6.94 -1.02 -1.88
CA VAL A 302 -6.35 0.07 -1.09
C VAL A 302 -7.46 0.79 -0.33
N SER A 303 -7.34 0.85 1.00
CA SER A 303 -8.23 1.64 1.84
C SER A 303 -7.83 3.10 1.83
N SER A 304 -8.82 4.00 1.81
CA SER A 304 -8.61 5.45 1.84
C SER A 304 -9.33 6.09 3.00
N LEU A 305 -8.61 6.93 3.73
CA LEU A 305 -9.13 7.69 4.87
C LEU A 305 -9.97 8.88 4.39
N ARG A 306 -9.35 9.90 3.82
CA ARG A 306 -10.07 11.09 3.32
C ARG A 306 -11.01 10.73 2.17
N GLY A 307 -10.55 9.85 1.28
CA GLY A 307 -11.36 9.38 0.16
C GLY A 307 -12.55 8.50 0.54
N GLN A 308 -12.63 8.00 1.76
CA GLN A 308 -13.73 7.18 2.30
C GLN A 308 -14.18 6.08 1.34
N ARG A 309 -13.20 5.30 0.82
CA ARG A 309 -13.47 4.27 -0.20
C ARG A 309 -12.44 3.15 -0.17
N LEU A 310 -12.79 2.07 -0.81
CA LEU A 310 -11.87 0.99 -1.14
C LEU A 310 -11.54 1.08 -2.63
N TRP A 311 -10.28 1.29 -2.97
CA TRP A 311 -9.82 1.24 -4.34
C TRP A 311 -9.50 -0.19 -4.75
N ARG A 312 -9.91 -0.55 -5.96
CA ARG A 312 -9.50 -1.76 -6.67
C ARG A 312 -8.53 -1.34 -7.77
N VAL A 313 -7.33 -1.91 -7.77
CA VAL A 313 -6.27 -1.60 -8.74
C VAL A 313 -5.70 -2.92 -9.27
N PRO A 314 -6.09 -3.37 -10.47
CA PRO A 314 -5.56 -4.60 -11.06
C PRO A 314 -4.06 -4.48 -11.32
N ILE A 315 -3.32 -5.56 -11.06
CA ILE A 315 -1.94 -5.71 -11.50
C ILE A 315 -1.98 -6.45 -12.82
N ASP A 316 -1.43 -5.87 -13.87
CA ASP A 316 -1.27 -6.56 -15.15
C ASP A 316 -0.34 -7.76 -14.97
N GLY A 317 -0.88 -8.96 -15.15
CA GLY A 317 -0.35 -10.24 -14.65
C GLY A 317 1.09 -10.59 -15.05
N GLY A 318 1.62 -9.99 -16.11
CA GLY A 318 2.99 -10.20 -16.57
C GLY A 318 3.95 -9.08 -16.20
N SER A 319 3.46 -7.86 -16.03
CA SER A 319 4.25 -6.63 -15.96
C SER A 319 4.19 -5.95 -14.59
N GLU A 320 4.89 -4.83 -14.49
CA GLU A 320 4.79 -3.91 -13.35
C GLU A 320 3.70 -2.83 -13.59
N ARG A 321 2.87 -3.00 -14.62
CA ARG A 321 1.80 -2.06 -14.97
C ARG A 321 0.57 -2.31 -14.11
N LEU A 322 -0.18 -1.26 -13.93
CA LEU A 322 -1.46 -1.31 -13.22
C LEU A 322 -2.59 -0.99 -14.19
N GLY A 323 -3.70 -1.69 -14.05
CA GLY A 323 -4.93 -1.40 -14.77
C GLY A 323 -5.70 -0.22 -14.16
N THR A 324 -6.87 0.05 -14.72
CA THR A 324 -7.72 1.16 -14.28
C THR A 324 -8.15 1.01 -12.83
N LYS A 325 -7.97 2.07 -12.06
CA LYS A 325 -8.44 2.14 -10.67
C LYS A 325 -9.95 2.29 -10.64
N THR A 326 -10.62 1.49 -9.82
CA THR A 326 -12.07 1.57 -9.59
C THR A 326 -12.34 1.77 -8.11
N ALA A 327 -13.23 2.71 -7.78
CA ALA A 327 -13.63 2.98 -6.40
C ALA A 327 -14.85 2.17 -6.01
N PHE A 328 -14.84 1.61 -4.80
CA PHE A 328 -15.96 0.90 -4.17
C PHE A 328 -16.32 1.58 -2.86
N TYR A 329 -17.60 1.59 -2.54
CA TYR A 329 -18.19 2.13 -1.30
C TYR A 329 -17.85 3.61 -1.02
N PRO A 330 -17.88 4.53 -2.00
CA PRO A 330 -17.53 5.93 -1.74
C PRO A 330 -18.51 6.53 -0.71
N GLY A 331 -17.97 7.00 0.43
CA GLY A 331 -18.75 7.59 1.52
C GLY A 331 -19.60 6.60 2.35
N THR A 332 -19.78 5.36 1.90
CA THR A 332 -20.74 4.41 2.51
C THR A 332 -20.39 4.00 3.94
N TYR A 333 -19.10 3.83 4.22
CA TYR A 333 -18.60 3.34 5.52
C TYR A 333 -17.68 4.34 6.22
N GLY A 334 -17.63 5.59 5.75
CA GLY A 334 -16.71 6.59 6.26
C GLY A 334 -15.25 6.29 5.92
N ARG A 335 -14.33 6.72 6.77
CA ARG A 335 -12.89 6.55 6.60
C ARG A 335 -12.51 5.08 6.74
N LEU A 336 -11.79 4.53 5.73
CA LEU A 336 -11.31 3.15 5.75
C LEU A 336 -9.80 3.14 6.02
N ARG A 337 -9.36 2.40 7.06
CA ARG A 337 -7.96 2.34 7.47
C ARG A 337 -7.34 0.97 7.20
N ALA A 338 -7.71 -0.03 7.95
CA ALA A 338 -7.12 -1.36 7.85
C ALA A 338 -7.70 -2.15 6.67
N VAL A 339 -6.85 -2.89 5.97
CA VAL A 339 -7.28 -3.90 4.99
C VAL A 339 -6.41 -5.13 5.18
N ALA A 340 -7.04 -6.29 5.33
CA ALA A 340 -6.34 -7.56 5.43
C ALA A 340 -7.02 -8.62 4.55
N LYS A 341 -6.22 -9.38 3.77
CA LYS A 341 -6.71 -10.56 3.06
C LYS A 341 -6.99 -11.67 4.05
N VAL A 342 -8.16 -12.29 3.95
CA VAL A 342 -8.50 -13.48 4.71
C VAL A 342 -7.78 -14.69 4.13
N PRO A 343 -6.93 -15.41 4.89
CA PRO A 343 -6.21 -16.57 4.39
C PRO A 343 -7.17 -17.66 3.88
N GLY A 344 -6.87 -18.23 2.71
CA GLY A 344 -7.69 -19.29 2.11
C GLY A 344 -9.06 -18.84 1.58
N ALA A 345 -9.34 -17.52 1.53
CA ALA A 345 -10.60 -16.99 1.01
C ALA A 345 -10.37 -15.84 0.04
N ASN A 346 -11.32 -15.63 -0.87
CA ASN A 346 -11.44 -14.43 -1.67
C ASN A 346 -12.25 -13.39 -0.88
N GLU A 347 -11.68 -12.91 0.21
CA GLU A 347 -12.33 -12.02 1.16
C GLU A 347 -11.31 -11.07 1.77
N LEU A 348 -11.76 -9.85 2.04
CA LEU A 348 -11.02 -8.85 2.81
C LEU A 348 -11.75 -8.55 4.12
N TRP A 349 -10.96 -8.28 5.17
CA TRP A 349 -11.44 -7.55 6.33
C TRP A 349 -10.99 -6.11 6.23
N VAL A 350 -11.95 -5.18 6.39
CA VAL A 350 -11.71 -3.75 6.23
C VAL A 350 -12.15 -3.04 7.50
N GLY A 351 -11.23 -2.36 8.17
CA GLY A 351 -11.49 -1.56 9.37
C GLY A 351 -11.86 -0.13 8.99
N THR A 352 -12.95 0.39 9.56
CA THR A 352 -13.24 1.82 9.55
C THR A 352 -12.35 2.57 10.53
N SER A 353 -12.34 3.88 10.51
CA SER A 353 -11.53 4.69 11.42
C SER A 353 -12.20 6.04 11.67
N ASP A 354 -12.12 6.46 12.91
CA ASP A 354 -12.51 7.81 13.35
C ASP A 354 -14.00 8.11 13.18
N LEU A 355 -14.86 7.08 13.35
CA LEU A 355 -16.32 7.23 13.43
C LEU A 355 -16.81 7.64 14.83
N GLY A 356 -15.88 7.95 15.74
CA GLY A 356 -16.11 8.21 17.14
C GLY A 356 -15.90 6.98 18.04
N TYR A 357 -15.76 7.22 19.33
CA TYR A 357 -15.44 6.18 20.31
C TYR A 357 -16.47 5.03 20.25
N GLY A 358 -15.97 3.82 19.99
CA GLY A 358 -16.80 2.61 19.93
C GLY A 358 -17.70 2.48 18.69
N ASN A 359 -17.63 3.40 17.73
CA ASN A 359 -18.46 3.38 16.53
C ASN A 359 -17.78 2.73 15.32
N ASP A 360 -16.47 2.50 15.39
CA ASP A 360 -15.75 1.84 14.32
C ASP A 360 -16.13 0.36 14.18
N LYS A 361 -15.95 -0.14 12.98
CA LYS A 361 -16.36 -1.49 12.57
C LYS A 361 -15.23 -2.18 11.80
N ILE A 362 -15.25 -3.50 11.85
CA ILE A 362 -14.53 -4.31 10.87
C ILE A 362 -15.58 -4.96 9.96
N LEU A 363 -15.41 -4.72 8.67
CA LEU A 363 -16.29 -5.19 7.62
C LEU A 363 -15.71 -6.46 6.99
N ARG A 364 -16.56 -7.39 6.63
CA ARG A 364 -16.28 -8.52 5.75
C ARG A 364 -16.64 -8.13 4.32
N VAL A 365 -15.70 -8.21 3.40
CA VAL A 365 -15.85 -7.80 2.00
C VAL A 365 -15.50 -9.00 1.10
N PRO A 366 -16.50 -9.74 0.59
CA PRO A 366 -16.27 -10.80 -0.39
C PRO A 366 -15.73 -10.22 -1.70
N ILE A 367 -14.82 -10.94 -2.36
CA ILE A 367 -14.25 -10.62 -3.67
C ILE A 367 -14.77 -11.67 -4.67
N ARG A 368 -15.62 -11.25 -5.59
CA ARG A 368 -16.27 -12.09 -6.61
C ARG A 368 -15.64 -11.97 -7.97
#